data_2d8f61086a23a08656104e9a211decae
#
_entry.id   2d8f61086a23a08656104e9a211decae
#
_cell.length_a   1.000
_cell.length_b   1.000
_cell.length_c   1.000
_cell.angle_alpha   90.00
_cell.angle_beta   90.00
_cell.angle_gamma   90.00
#
_symmetry.space_group_name_H-M   'P 1'
#
loop_
_entity.id
_entity.type
_entity.pdbx_description
1 polymer ?
#
loop_
_entity_poly.entity_id
_entity_poly.type
_entity_poly.pdbx_seq_one_letter_code
_entity_poly.pdbx_strand_id
1 'polypeptide(L)'
;MQVTHPQEPFMNLPTEDVFVAVNDYGVQLGYGYVMCQYQPSVYPEKPVNIFFTMDCNPEAEYLIFGALVARARQLREQYPGAGARLYTSVTPGDARKTAFLEHNGLSMGNSEDLVRLALPSDAGAEMFNCSIIPLPLNTQQELTGLAGRLQQNGLGHISLQHLLALQASPVFHVWGILYGNNLVGECIIAGRTDAAELVGIYVAPEYQQRGLAKHLLRRALSIVGQEGVGEVRARIMSASQPQVRLVRAFNAELIEQTLMFPSLNL
;
A
#
# COMPACT_ATOMS: atom_id res chain seq x y z
N MET A 1 -23.77 -10.31 27.35
CA MET A 1 -23.03 -10.09 26.09
C MET A 1 -21.86 -11.03 26.02
N GLN A 2 -21.61 -11.68 24.87
CA GLN A 2 -20.52 -12.63 24.66
C GLN A 2 -19.91 -12.48 23.26
N VAL A 3 -18.64 -12.93 23.10
CA VAL A 3 -18.01 -13.07 21.78
C VAL A 3 -18.00 -14.52 21.37
N THR A 4 -18.35 -14.78 20.12
CA THR A 4 -18.39 -16.11 19.51
C THR A 4 -17.69 -16.06 18.15
N HIS A 5 -17.46 -17.22 17.56
CA HIS A 5 -17.02 -17.33 16.17
C HIS A 5 -18.23 -17.54 15.24
N PRO A 6 -18.19 -17.08 13.99
CA PRO A 6 -19.23 -17.37 13.03
C PRO A 6 -19.26 -18.87 12.72
N GLN A 7 -20.45 -19.39 12.36
CA GLN A 7 -20.60 -20.79 11.98
C GLN A 7 -20.10 -21.09 10.57
N GLU A 8 -20.08 -20.07 9.70
CA GLU A 8 -19.62 -20.17 8.32
C GLU A 8 -18.41 -19.25 8.09
N PRO A 9 -17.54 -19.59 7.13
CA PRO A 9 -16.40 -18.73 6.78
C PRO A 9 -16.87 -17.33 6.37
N PHE A 10 -16.21 -16.31 6.89
CA PHE A 10 -16.48 -14.92 6.58
C PHE A 10 -15.34 -14.37 5.70
N MET A 11 -15.64 -13.87 4.51
CA MET A 11 -14.64 -13.31 3.56
C MET A 11 -13.47 -14.27 3.25
N ASN A 12 -13.70 -15.58 3.22
CA ASN A 12 -12.66 -16.63 3.08
C ASN A 12 -11.61 -16.65 4.21
N LEU A 13 -11.92 -16.07 5.37
CA LEU A 13 -11.08 -16.15 6.56
C LEU A 13 -11.43 -17.41 7.37
N PRO A 14 -10.44 -18.01 8.07
CA PRO A 14 -10.71 -19.03 9.06
C PRO A 14 -11.67 -18.51 10.11
N THR A 15 -12.60 -19.36 10.55
CA THR A 15 -13.62 -18.96 11.56
C THR A 15 -13.00 -18.51 12.88
N GLU A 16 -11.86 -19.09 13.27
CA GLU A 16 -11.10 -18.73 14.46
C GLU A 16 -10.47 -17.32 14.39
N ASP A 17 -10.35 -16.73 13.19
CA ASP A 17 -9.81 -15.38 12.98
C ASP A 17 -10.92 -14.32 12.95
N VAL A 18 -12.19 -14.75 13.07
CA VAL A 18 -13.36 -13.86 13.02
C VAL A 18 -14.14 -13.96 14.34
N PHE A 19 -14.51 -12.81 14.89
CA PHE A 19 -15.22 -12.66 16.16
C PHE A 19 -16.51 -11.90 15.96
N VAL A 20 -17.58 -12.38 16.57
CA VAL A 20 -18.91 -11.76 16.53
C VAL A 20 -19.38 -11.53 17.97
N ALA A 21 -19.73 -10.29 18.29
CA ALA A 21 -20.34 -9.96 19.58
C ALA A 21 -21.86 -10.08 19.48
N VAL A 22 -22.46 -10.79 20.44
CA VAL A 22 -23.90 -10.94 20.56
C VAL A 22 -24.37 -10.56 21.96
N ASN A 23 -25.56 -9.97 22.07
CA ASN A 23 -26.16 -9.69 23.35
C ASN A 23 -26.87 -10.92 23.91
N ASP A 24 -27.45 -10.81 25.11
CA ASP A 24 -28.13 -11.92 25.80
C ASP A 24 -29.42 -12.39 25.10
N TYR A 25 -29.90 -11.63 24.12
CA TYR A 25 -31.04 -11.98 23.26
C TYR A 25 -30.61 -12.58 21.90
N GLY A 26 -29.30 -12.83 21.69
CA GLY A 26 -28.74 -13.33 20.43
C GLY A 26 -28.64 -12.32 19.30
N VAL A 27 -28.85 -11.01 19.58
CA VAL A 27 -28.72 -9.95 18.58
C VAL A 27 -27.23 -9.65 18.39
N GLN A 28 -26.78 -9.65 17.12
CA GLN A 28 -25.41 -9.27 16.76
C GLN A 28 -25.19 -7.77 16.98
N LEU A 29 -24.16 -7.43 17.75
CA LEU A 29 -23.75 -6.07 18.05
C LEU A 29 -22.55 -5.59 17.22
N GLY A 30 -21.92 -6.50 16.51
CA GLY A 30 -20.81 -6.23 15.64
C GLY A 30 -19.90 -7.42 15.43
N TYR A 31 -18.84 -7.18 14.65
CA TYR A 31 -17.83 -8.18 14.34
C TYR A 31 -16.43 -7.57 14.22
N GLY A 32 -15.43 -8.42 14.25
CA GLY A 32 -14.06 -8.08 13.93
C GLY A 32 -13.27 -9.29 13.47
N TYR A 33 -12.18 -9.08 12.77
CA TYR A 33 -11.31 -10.17 12.33
C TYR A 33 -9.84 -9.75 12.29
N VAL A 34 -8.97 -10.75 12.26
CA VAL A 34 -7.52 -10.59 12.07
C VAL A 34 -7.07 -11.28 10.80
N MET A 35 -6.01 -10.72 10.17
CA MET A 35 -5.30 -11.32 9.05
C MET A 35 -3.80 -11.25 9.32
N CYS A 36 -3.14 -12.41 9.37
CA CYS A 36 -1.70 -12.49 9.60
C CYS A 36 -0.95 -12.62 8.28
N GLN A 37 0.10 -11.82 8.10
CA GLN A 37 1.01 -11.89 6.95
C GLN A 37 2.45 -11.91 7.44
N TYR A 38 3.26 -12.81 6.90
CA TYR A 38 4.70 -12.87 7.15
C TYR A 38 5.46 -12.24 5.98
N GLN A 39 6.06 -11.06 6.21
CA GLN A 39 6.64 -10.21 5.17
C GLN A 39 8.06 -9.74 5.53
N PRO A 40 9.06 -10.65 5.66
CA PRO A 40 10.41 -10.28 6.11
C PRO A 40 11.16 -9.39 5.10
N SER A 41 10.86 -9.49 3.81
CA SER A 41 11.47 -8.64 2.78
C SER A 41 10.98 -7.19 2.81
N VAL A 42 9.76 -6.95 3.33
CA VAL A 42 9.16 -5.61 3.41
C VAL A 42 9.39 -4.98 4.78
N TYR A 43 9.27 -5.77 5.83
CA TYR A 43 9.40 -5.35 7.23
C TYR A 43 10.39 -6.26 7.97
N PRO A 44 11.71 -6.09 7.76
CA PRO A 44 12.71 -7.01 8.32
C PRO A 44 12.74 -7.03 9.85
N GLU A 45 12.47 -5.91 10.52
CA GLU A 45 12.45 -5.85 11.99
C GLU A 45 11.16 -6.42 12.60
N LYS A 46 10.04 -6.31 11.88
CA LYS A 46 8.71 -6.79 12.30
C LYS A 46 8.03 -7.52 11.16
N PRO A 47 8.56 -8.71 10.80
CA PRO A 47 8.06 -9.45 9.66
C PRO A 47 6.63 -9.99 9.83
N VAL A 48 6.17 -10.19 11.07
CA VAL A 48 4.82 -10.65 11.36
C VAL A 48 3.89 -9.44 11.46
N ASN A 49 3.07 -9.25 10.44
CA ASN A 49 2.11 -8.15 10.33
C ASN A 49 0.70 -8.69 10.48
N ILE A 50 0.03 -8.35 11.57
CA ILE A 50 -1.33 -8.78 11.85
C ILE A 50 -2.25 -7.59 11.71
N PHE A 51 -2.99 -7.57 10.61
CA PHE A 51 -4.04 -6.58 10.39
C PHE A 51 -5.29 -6.96 11.13
N PHE A 52 -6.00 -5.99 11.72
CA PHE A 52 -7.33 -6.20 12.24
C PHE A 52 -8.29 -5.12 11.75
N THR A 53 -9.55 -5.48 11.68
CA THR A 53 -10.64 -4.53 11.57
C THR A 53 -11.76 -4.93 12.49
N MET A 54 -12.59 -3.96 12.86
CA MET A 54 -13.81 -4.19 13.62
C MET A 54 -14.87 -3.16 13.22
N ASP A 55 -16.12 -3.63 13.19
CA ASP A 55 -17.31 -2.82 12.97
C ASP A 55 -18.35 -3.26 13.99
N CYS A 56 -18.59 -2.43 15.00
CA CYS A 56 -19.42 -2.81 16.13
C CYS A 56 -19.99 -1.60 16.88
N ASN A 57 -21.06 -1.87 17.60
CA ASN A 57 -21.63 -0.91 18.53
C ASN A 57 -20.65 -0.55 19.64
N PRO A 58 -20.67 0.66 20.19
CA PRO A 58 -19.75 1.11 21.24
C PRO A 58 -19.67 0.19 22.45
N GLU A 59 -20.78 -0.42 22.83
CA GLU A 59 -20.86 -1.36 23.97
C GLU A 59 -20.08 -2.66 23.76
N ALA A 60 -19.84 -3.07 22.50
CA ALA A 60 -19.13 -4.28 22.14
C ALA A 60 -17.64 -4.05 21.79
N GLU A 61 -17.20 -2.79 21.64
CA GLU A 61 -15.86 -2.44 21.14
C GLU A 61 -14.75 -3.09 21.95
N TYR A 62 -14.75 -2.92 23.27
CA TYR A 62 -13.71 -3.47 24.13
C TYR A 62 -13.67 -5.01 24.12
N LEU A 63 -14.86 -5.63 24.00
CA LEU A 63 -14.98 -7.06 24.01
C LEU A 63 -14.40 -7.68 22.72
N ILE A 64 -14.78 -7.12 21.57
CA ILE A 64 -14.24 -7.53 20.26
C ILE A 64 -12.73 -7.23 20.19
N PHE A 65 -12.32 -6.02 20.56
CA PHE A 65 -10.91 -5.63 20.53
C PHE A 65 -10.04 -6.55 21.41
N GLY A 66 -10.51 -6.91 22.60
CA GLY A 66 -9.84 -7.87 23.49
C GLY A 66 -9.65 -9.24 22.83
N ALA A 67 -10.68 -9.76 22.14
CA ALA A 67 -10.60 -11.02 21.41
C ALA A 67 -9.60 -10.94 20.24
N LEU A 68 -9.61 -9.85 19.47
CA LEU A 68 -8.66 -9.62 18.37
C LEU A 68 -7.21 -9.57 18.87
N VAL A 69 -6.94 -8.87 19.97
CA VAL A 69 -5.60 -8.82 20.60
C VAL A 69 -5.17 -10.20 21.09
N ALA A 70 -6.07 -10.96 21.74
CA ALA A 70 -5.77 -12.32 22.20
C ALA A 70 -5.41 -13.23 21.01
N ARG A 71 -6.18 -13.17 19.93
CA ARG A 71 -5.90 -13.95 18.72
C ARG A 71 -4.60 -13.53 18.06
N ALA A 72 -4.32 -12.24 17.97
CA ALA A 72 -3.07 -11.73 17.42
C ALA A 72 -1.84 -12.26 18.18
N ARG A 73 -1.91 -12.36 19.50
CA ARG A 73 -0.86 -12.96 20.31
C ARG A 73 -0.66 -14.44 20.00
N GLN A 74 -1.74 -15.22 19.84
CA GLN A 74 -1.67 -16.63 19.43
C GLN A 74 -1.03 -16.78 18.04
N LEU A 75 -1.40 -15.93 17.07
CA LEU A 75 -0.81 -15.94 15.74
C LEU A 75 0.69 -15.61 15.78
N ARG A 76 1.10 -14.66 16.63
CA ARG A 76 2.53 -14.34 16.85
C ARG A 76 3.32 -15.55 17.35
N GLU A 77 2.75 -16.39 18.22
CA GLU A 77 3.42 -17.58 18.77
C GLU A 77 3.85 -18.57 17.67
N GLN A 78 3.19 -18.54 16.51
CA GLN A 78 3.58 -19.35 15.35
C GLN A 78 4.91 -18.92 14.71
N TYR A 79 5.44 -17.73 15.10
CA TYR A 79 6.67 -17.15 14.57
C TYR A 79 7.64 -16.81 15.72
N PRO A 80 8.19 -17.80 16.42
CA PRO A 80 9.04 -17.57 17.58
C PRO A 80 10.29 -16.77 17.22
N GLY A 81 10.59 -15.74 18.01
CA GLY A 81 11.74 -14.86 17.79
C GLY A 81 11.57 -13.79 16.72
N ALA A 82 10.50 -13.80 15.96
CA ALA A 82 10.20 -12.75 14.98
C ALA A 82 9.50 -11.55 15.66
N GLY A 83 9.88 -10.33 15.27
CA GLY A 83 9.14 -9.14 15.66
C GLY A 83 7.74 -9.14 15.04
N ALA A 84 6.73 -8.72 15.81
CA ALA A 84 5.35 -8.70 15.37
C ALA A 84 4.67 -7.38 15.72
N ARG A 85 3.68 -7.00 14.91
CA ARG A 85 2.79 -5.88 15.19
C ARG A 85 1.34 -6.22 14.84
N LEU A 86 0.44 -5.75 15.69
CA LEU A 86 -1.00 -5.65 15.40
C LEU A 86 -1.28 -4.25 14.89
N TYR A 87 -1.98 -4.10 13.77
CA TYR A 87 -2.29 -2.78 13.19
C TYR A 87 -3.67 -2.76 12.52
N THR A 88 -4.21 -1.57 12.36
CA THR A 88 -5.46 -1.32 11.63
C THR A 88 -5.33 -0.08 10.77
N SER A 89 -6.36 0.26 9.99
CA SER A 89 -6.45 1.51 9.26
C SER A 89 -7.53 2.42 9.87
N VAL A 90 -7.23 3.73 9.88
CA VAL A 90 -8.15 4.77 10.35
C VAL A 90 -8.11 5.92 9.35
N THR A 91 -9.28 6.40 8.96
CA THR A 91 -9.37 7.63 8.16
C THR A 91 -9.00 8.84 9.02
N PRO A 92 -8.14 9.74 8.54
CA PRO A 92 -7.86 10.99 9.24
C PRO A 92 -9.15 11.75 9.55
N GLY A 93 -9.25 12.27 10.79
CA GLY A 93 -10.46 12.95 11.25
C GLY A 93 -11.48 12.06 11.98
N ASP A 94 -11.34 10.73 11.95
CA ASP A 94 -12.11 9.85 12.84
C ASP A 94 -11.56 9.91 14.27
N ALA A 95 -11.88 11.01 14.95
CA ALA A 95 -11.40 11.30 16.30
C ALA A 95 -11.84 10.22 17.31
N ARG A 96 -13.05 9.63 17.14
CA ARG A 96 -13.56 8.60 18.06
C ARG A 96 -12.72 7.32 17.95
N LYS A 97 -12.52 6.82 16.74
CA LYS A 97 -11.73 5.59 16.51
C LYS A 97 -10.26 5.82 16.90
N THR A 98 -9.70 6.97 16.57
CA THR A 98 -8.36 7.35 16.97
C THR A 98 -8.18 7.31 18.50
N ALA A 99 -9.06 8.02 19.25
CA ALA A 99 -9.02 8.04 20.70
C ALA A 99 -9.18 6.65 21.32
N PHE A 100 -10.07 5.81 20.79
CA PHE A 100 -10.25 4.43 21.24
C PHE A 100 -8.94 3.62 21.06
N LEU A 101 -8.29 3.71 19.90
CA LEU A 101 -7.08 2.96 19.62
C LEU A 101 -5.89 3.43 20.45
N GLU A 102 -5.71 4.76 20.62
CA GLU A 102 -4.67 5.32 21.50
C GLU A 102 -4.87 4.92 22.96
N HIS A 103 -6.11 4.97 23.44
CA HIS A 103 -6.44 4.53 24.80
C HIS A 103 -6.11 3.04 25.02
N ASN A 104 -6.18 2.22 23.98
CA ASN A 104 -5.80 0.81 23.99
C ASN A 104 -4.34 0.54 23.62
N GLY A 105 -3.49 1.58 23.62
CA GLY A 105 -2.04 1.47 23.49
C GLY A 105 -1.49 1.38 22.08
N LEU A 106 -2.31 1.64 21.04
CA LEU A 106 -1.80 1.72 19.68
C LEU A 106 -1.15 3.09 19.44
N SER A 107 0.00 3.09 18.79
CA SER A 107 0.70 4.32 18.39
C SER A 107 0.32 4.74 16.96
N MET A 108 0.10 6.04 16.75
CA MET A 108 -0.28 6.65 15.47
C MET A 108 0.96 7.04 14.64
N GLY A 109 1.86 6.09 14.36
CA GLY A 109 3.17 6.43 13.78
C GLY A 109 3.28 6.38 12.27
N ASN A 110 2.39 5.68 11.58
CA ASN A 110 2.46 5.44 10.13
C ASN A 110 1.21 5.92 9.41
N SER A 111 1.40 6.44 8.19
CA SER A 111 0.30 6.91 7.34
C SER A 111 0.53 6.51 5.88
N GLU A 112 -0.54 6.54 5.12
CA GLU A 112 -0.50 6.69 3.68
C GLU A 112 -0.71 8.17 3.37
N ASP A 113 0.25 8.76 2.67
CA ASP A 113 0.29 10.18 2.36
C ASP A 113 0.09 10.38 0.86
N LEU A 114 -0.85 11.24 0.48
CA LEU A 114 -0.97 11.74 -0.88
C LEU A 114 -0.05 12.95 -1.02
N VAL A 115 0.92 12.86 -1.94
CA VAL A 115 1.87 13.94 -2.20
C VAL A 115 1.79 14.41 -3.65
N ARG A 116 2.09 15.70 -3.89
CA ARG A 116 2.29 16.28 -5.21
C ARG A 116 3.78 16.23 -5.55
N LEU A 117 4.12 15.75 -6.73
CA LEU A 117 5.49 15.75 -7.25
C LEU A 117 5.73 16.97 -8.13
N ALA A 118 6.87 17.63 -7.97
CA ALA A 118 7.28 18.67 -8.90
C ALA A 118 7.59 18.05 -10.28
N LEU A 119 7.04 18.68 -11.34
CA LEU A 119 7.33 18.29 -12.72
C LEU A 119 8.66 18.92 -13.16
N PRO A 120 9.71 18.14 -13.45
CA PRO A 120 10.98 18.68 -13.88
C PRO A 120 10.86 19.22 -15.31
N SER A 121 11.50 20.36 -15.57
CA SER A 121 11.55 20.98 -16.90
C SER A 121 12.41 20.19 -17.91
N ASP A 122 13.28 19.31 -17.42
CA ASP A 122 14.19 18.49 -18.22
C ASP A 122 14.20 17.04 -17.78
N ALA A 123 14.61 16.18 -18.69
CA ALA A 123 14.69 14.73 -18.45
C ALA A 123 15.88 14.28 -17.59
N GLY A 124 16.77 15.21 -17.23
CA GLY A 124 18.04 14.93 -16.56
C GLY A 124 19.11 14.36 -17.50
N ALA A 125 20.32 14.21 -16.97
CA ALA A 125 21.42 13.60 -17.70
C ALA A 125 21.16 12.12 -17.95
N GLU A 126 21.64 11.61 -19.08
CA GLU A 126 21.62 10.19 -19.38
C GLU A 126 22.49 9.41 -18.37
N MET A 127 22.03 8.21 -18.02
CA MET A 127 22.83 7.31 -17.20
C MET A 127 23.56 6.30 -18.08
N PHE A 128 24.81 6.03 -17.74
CA PHE A 128 25.63 5.05 -18.47
C PHE A 128 24.95 3.68 -18.44
N ASN A 129 24.89 3.04 -19.62
CA ASN A 129 24.29 1.72 -19.85
C ASN A 129 22.79 1.62 -19.48
N CYS A 130 22.09 2.76 -19.42
CA CYS A 130 20.65 2.81 -19.15
C CYS A 130 19.92 3.44 -20.33
N SER A 131 18.77 2.89 -20.69
CA SER A 131 17.81 3.51 -21.57
C SER A 131 16.40 3.41 -21.04
N ILE A 132 15.61 4.47 -21.22
CA ILE A 132 14.20 4.51 -20.84
C ILE A 132 13.38 4.44 -22.10
N ILE A 133 12.49 3.44 -22.15
CA ILE A 133 11.66 3.16 -23.31
C ILE A 133 10.18 3.23 -22.93
N PRO A 134 9.30 3.77 -23.79
CA PRO A 134 7.88 3.58 -23.63
C PRO A 134 7.54 2.10 -23.84
N LEU A 135 6.65 1.58 -23.02
CA LEU A 135 6.12 0.24 -23.16
C LEU A 135 4.72 0.33 -23.74
N PRO A 136 4.53 0.06 -25.04
CA PRO A 136 3.20 0.04 -25.62
C PRO A 136 2.42 -1.14 -25.03
N LEU A 137 1.21 -0.89 -24.55
CA LEU A 137 0.31 -1.87 -23.96
C LEU A 137 -1.00 -1.88 -24.72
N ASN A 138 -0.94 -2.39 -25.94
CA ASN A 138 -2.05 -2.38 -26.89
C ASN A 138 -2.91 -3.65 -26.82
N THR A 139 -2.39 -4.69 -26.19
CA THR A 139 -3.05 -5.99 -26.08
C THR A 139 -3.27 -6.41 -24.63
N GLN A 140 -4.30 -7.23 -24.40
CA GLN A 140 -4.55 -7.80 -23.08
C GLN A 140 -3.38 -8.68 -22.59
N GLN A 141 -2.67 -9.32 -23.52
CA GLN A 141 -1.50 -10.15 -23.18
C GLN A 141 -0.36 -9.30 -22.62
N GLU A 142 -0.10 -8.10 -23.18
CA GLU A 142 0.91 -7.16 -22.69
C GLU A 142 0.54 -6.63 -21.29
N LEU A 143 -0.74 -6.28 -21.06
CA LEU A 143 -1.24 -5.87 -19.75
C LEU A 143 -1.15 -7.01 -18.71
N THR A 144 -1.43 -8.25 -19.12
CA THR A 144 -1.28 -9.42 -18.26
C THR A 144 0.20 -9.63 -17.89
N GLY A 145 1.10 -9.47 -18.86
CA GLY A 145 2.54 -9.53 -18.62
C GLY A 145 3.02 -8.44 -17.64
N LEU A 146 2.53 -7.21 -17.80
CA LEU A 146 2.82 -6.11 -16.87
C LEU A 146 2.30 -6.46 -15.46
N ALA A 147 1.04 -6.88 -15.31
CA ALA A 147 0.47 -7.25 -14.02
C ALA A 147 1.30 -8.34 -13.31
N GLY A 148 1.78 -9.35 -14.06
CA GLY A 148 2.66 -10.40 -13.54
C GLY A 148 3.99 -9.84 -13.02
N ARG A 149 4.64 -8.93 -13.76
CA ARG A 149 5.89 -8.28 -13.32
C ARG A 149 5.69 -7.39 -12.10
N LEU A 150 4.60 -6.63 -12.06
CA LEU A 150 4.22 -5.81 -10.91
C LEU A 150 4.04 -6.67 -9.66
N GLN A 151 3.32 -7.79 -9.77
CA GLN A 151 3.12 -8.74 -8.66
C GLN A 151 4.45 -9.30 -8.15
N GLN A 152 5.35 -9.71 -9.04
CA GLN A 152 6.68 -10.22 -8.68
C GLN A 152 7.55 -9.17 -7.97
N ASN A 153 7.32 -7.88 -8.25
CA ASN A 153 8.07 -6.77 -7.66
C ASN A 153 7.33 -6.04 -6.52
N GLY A 154 6.36 -6.70 -5.88
CA GLY A 154 5.70 -6.19 -4.68
C GLY A 154 4.56 -5.20 -4.92
N LEU A 155 4.15 -5.01 -6.18
CA LEU A 155 3.04 -4.14 -6.58
C LEU A 155 1.78 -4.94 -6.98
N GLY A 156 1.56 -6.10 -6.35
CA GLY A 156 0.46 -7.00 -6.67
C GLY A 156 -0.95 -6.43 -6.42
N HIS A 157 -1.06 -5.32 -5.71
CA HIS A 157 -2.32 -4.57 -5.58
C HIS A 157 -2.77 -3.92 -6.90
N ILE A 158 -1.85 -3.71 -7.86
CA ILE A 158 -2.15 -3.22 -9.20
C ILE A 158 -2.52 -4.43 -10.08
N SER A 159 -3.78 -4.83 -10.01
CA SER A 159 -4.30 -5.99 -10.74
C SER A 159 -4.48 -5.71 -12.24
N LEU A 160 -4.63 -6.78 -13.04
CA LEU A 160 -4.98 -6.65 -14.46
C LEU A 160 -6.27 -5.84 -14.65
N GLN A 161 -7.29 -6.06 -13.81
CA GLN A 161 -8.54 -5.30 -13.89
C GLN A 161 -8.32 -3.81 -13.63
N HIS A 162 -7.46 -3.48 -12.68
CA HIS A 162 -7.07 -2.08 -12.41
C HIS A 162 -6.34 -1.47 -13.62
N LEU A 163 -5.38 -2.18 -14.22
CA LEU A 163 -4.66 -1.71 -15.41
C LEU A 163 -5.60 -1.48 -16.61
N LEU A 164 -6.56 -2.37 -16.82
CA LEU A 164 -7.59 -2.20 -17.87
C LEU A 164 -8.46 -0.94 -17.64
N ALA A 165 -8.81 -0.66 -16.38
CA ALA A 165 -9.54 0.57 -16.05
C ALA A 165 -8.69 1.82 -16.29
N LEU A 166 -7.41 1.79 -15.93
CA LEU A 166 -6.47 2.91 -16.13
C LEU A 166 -6.17 3.15 -17.62
N GLN A 167 -6.13 2.11 -18.45
CA GLN A 167 -5.90 2.24 -19.90
C GLN A 167 -6.93 3.14 -20.58
N ALA A 168 -8.15 3.22 -20.05
CA ALA A 168 -9.20 4.09 -20.55
C ALA A 168 -9.03 5.57 -20.14
N SER A 169 -8.03 5.90 -19.32
CA SER A 169 -7.78 7.27 -18.85
C SER A 169 -7.13 8.12 -19.94
N PRO A 170 -7.41 9.45 -20.01
CA PRO A 170 -6.77 10.36 -20.94
C PRO A 170 -5.24 10.37 -20.90
N VAL A 171 -4.67 10.13 -19.72
CA VAL A 171 -3.25 9.92 -19.50
C VAL A 171 -3.05 8.48 -19.07
N PHE A 172 -2.34 7.69 -19.86
CA PHE A 172 -1.91 6.34 -19.48
C PHE A 172 -0.58 6.04 -20.14
N HIS A 173 0.48 6.12 -19.35
CA HIS A 173 1.83 5.89 -19.81
C HIS A 173 2.53 4.87 -18.94
N VAL A 174 3.25 3.96 -19.59
CA VAL A 174 4.13 3.01 -18.95
C VAL A 174 5.52 3.10 -19.59
N TRP A 175 6.52 3.32 -18.75
CA TRP A 175 7.91 3.32 -19.16
C TRP A 175 8.67 2.18 -18.50
N GLY A 176 9.53 1.55 -19.29
CA GLY A 176 10.52 0.60 -18.80
C GLY A 176 11.91 1.25 -18.74
N ILE A 177 12.71 0.87 -17.75
CA ILE A 177 14.15 1.18 -17.73
C ILE A 177 14.93 -0.09 -18.05
N LEU A 178 15.75 -0.01 -19.09
CA LEU A 178 16.70 -1.05 -19.45
C LEU A 178 18.06 -0.73 -18.80
N TYR A 179 18.73 -1.75 -18.28
CA TYR A 179 20.13 -1.70 -17.90
C TYR A 179 20.88 -2.72 -18.79
N GLY A 180 21.69 -2.20 -19.72
CA GLY A 180 22.06 -2.97 -20.91
C GLY A 180 20.83 -3.33 -21.73
N ASN A 181 20.59 -4.64 -21.92
CA ASN A 181 19.41 -5.14 -22.66
C ASN A 181 18.31 -5.71 -21.75
N ASN A 182 18.48 -5.61 -20.42
CA ASN A 182 17.52 -6.18 -19.47
C ASN A 182 16.53 -5.13 -18.98
N LEU A 183 15.25 -5.42 -19.06
CA LEU A 183 14.21 -4.62 -18.41
C LEU A 183 14.31 -4.83 -16.90
N VAL A 184 14.71 -3.77 -16.18
CA VAL A 184 15.02 -3.85 -14.75
C VAL A 184 14.10 -3.03 -13.87
N GLY A 185 13.15 -2.29 -14.45
CA GLY A 185 12.15 -1.53 -13.71
C GLY A 185 11.10 -0.92 -14.61
N GLU A 186 9.98 -0.56 -14.04
CA GLU A 186 8.86 0.06 -14.75
C GLU A 186 8.23 1.18 -13.91
N CYS A 187 7.61 2.14 -14.60
CA CYS A 187 6.91 3.27 -14.02
C CYS A 187 5.58 3.47 -14.74
N ILE A 188 4.50 3.64 -14.01
CA ILE A 188 3.14 3.83 -14.53
C ILE A 188 2.63 5.17 -14.04
N ILE A 189 2.24 6.06 -14.97
CA ILE A 189 1.53 7.30 -14.68
C ILE A 189 0.21 7.25 -15.45
N ALA A 190 -0.91 7.44 -14.74
CA ALA A 190 -2.24 7.41 -15.34
C ALA A 190 -3.18 8.42 -14.67
N GLY A 191 -4.22 8.84 -15.39
CA GLY A 191 -5.24 9.73 -14.85
C GLY A 191 -5.75 10.74 -15.87
N ARG A 192 -6.01 11.96 -15.40
CA ARG A 192 -6.51 13.07 -16.22
C ARG A 192 -5.40 14.06 -16.53
N THR A 193 -5.60 14.90 -17.53
CA THR A 193 -4.62 15.91 -17.91
C THR A 193 -4.42 17.00 -16.85
N ASP A 194 -5.43 17.32 -16.05
CA ASP A 194 -5.30 18.27 -14.96
C ASP A 194 -4.57 17.65 -13.74
N ALA A 195 -4.76 16.35 -13.49
CA ALA A 195 -4.11 15.64 -12.41
C ALA A 195 -3.97 14.14 -12.75
N ALA A 196 -2.72 13.69 -12.89
CA ALA A 196 -2.38 12.27 -13.04
C ALA A 196 -1.80 11.70 -11.73
N GLU A 197 -1.73 10.39 -11.63
CA GLU A 197 -1.19 9.67 -10.48
C GLU A 197 -0.01 8.80 -10.90
N LEU A 198 1.07 8.82 -10.12
CA LEU A 198 2.09 7.79 -10.16
C LEU A 198 1.49 6.52 -9.54
N VAL A 199 0.93 5.66 -10.39
CA VAL A 199 0.22 4.44 -9.99
C VAL A 199 1.18 3.42 -9.39
N GLY A 200 2.40 3.32 -9.95
CA GLY A 200 3.42 2.43 -9.44
C GLY A 200 4.77 2.65 -10.09
N ILE A 201 5.81 2.37 -9.33
CA ILE A 201 7.19 2.35 -9.81
C ILE A 201 7.96 1.27 -9.05
N TYR A 202 8.74 0.49 -9.78
CA TYR A 202 9.68 -0.46 -9.18
C TYR A 202 11.00 -0.52 -9.95
N VAL A 203 12.02 -1.00 -9.27
CA VAL A 203 13.28 -1.47 -9.84
C VAL A 203 13.58 -2.82 -9.19
N ALA A 204 13.95 -3.81 -9.99
CA ALA A 204 14.26 -5.14 -9.53
C ALA A 204 15.35 -5.12 -8.44
N PRO A 205 15.23 -5.97 -7.40
CA PRO A 205 16.05 -5.87 -6.19
C PRO A 205 17.56 -5.80 -6.45
N GLU A 206 18.08 -6.57 -7.39
CA GLU A 206 19.50 -6.63 -7.76
C GLU A 206 20.04 -5.37 -8.45
N TYR A 207 19.14 -4.48 -8.88
CA TYR A 207 19.46 -3.20 -9.53
C TYR A 207 19.13 -1.97 -8.67
N GLN A 208 18.61 -2.17 -7.46
CA GLN A 208 18.27 -1.10 -6.55
C GLN A 208 19.52 -0.34 -6.05
N GLN A 209 19.30 0.81 -5.43
CA GLN A 209 20.34 1.68 -4.84
C GLN A 209 21.34 2.26 -5.86
N ARG A 210 21.07 2.17 -7.16
CA ARG A 210 21.89 2.73 -8.26
C ARG A 210 21.31 4.01 -8.84
N GLY A 211 20.27 4.58 -8.26
CA GLY A 211 19.62 5.79 -8.75
C GLY A 211 18.61 5.58 -9.90
N LEU A 212 18.39 4.30 -10.34
CA LEU A 212 17.56 3.97 -11.50
C LEU A 212 16.11 4.42 -11.35
N ALA A 213 15.50 4.22 -10.18
CA ALA A 213 14.12 4.66 -9.92
C ALA A 213 13.97 6.18 -10.04
N LYS A 214 14.94 6.95 -9.51
CA LYS A 214 14.96 8.40 -9.63
C LYS A 214 15.12 8.84 -11.09
N HIS A 215 16.00 8.20 -11.85
CA HIS A 215 16.22 8.49 -13.27
C HIS A 215 14.96 8.19 -14.09
N LEU A 216 14.36 7.03 -13.91
CA LEU A 216 13.11 6.62 -14.56
C LEU A 216 11.98 7.60 -14.27
N LEU A 217 11.74 7.91 -12.98
CA LEU A 217 10.67 8.82 -12.58
C LEU A 217 10.90 10.24 -13.12
N ARG A 218 12.14 10.75 -13.09
CA ARG A 218 12.45 12.07 -13.64
C ARG A 218 12.08 12.15 -15.12
N ARG A 219 12.47 11.15 -15.91
CA ARG A 219 12.15 11.08 -17.33
C ARG A 219 10.64 11.02 -17.57
N ALA A 220 9.94 10.15 -16.83
CA ALA A 220 8.50 10.02 -16.93
C ALA A 220 7.77 11.34 -16.60
N LEU A 221 8.11 11.98 -15.47
CA LEU A 221 7.53 13.26 -15.07
C LEU A 221 7.81 14.40 -16.07
N SER A 222 9.03 14.45 -16.64
CA SER A 222 9.37 15.44 -17.67
C SER A 222 8.53 15.26 -18.94
N ILE A 223 8.30 14.03 -19.37
CA ILE A 223 7.50 13.74 -20.57
C ILE A 223 6.04 14.15 -20.34
N VAL A 224 5.40 13.69 -19.26
CA VAL A 224 4.00 14.03 -19.00
C VAL A 224 3.79 15.52 -18.77
N GLY A 225 4.78 16.23 -18.19
CA GLY A 225 4.76 17.68 -18.06
C GLY A 225 4.80 18.39 -19.43
N GLN A 226 5.61 17.90 -20.38
CA GLN A 226 5.65 18.42 -21.75
C GLN A 226 4.36 18.12 -22.53
N GLU A 227 3.65 17.05 -22.21
CA GLU A 227 2.34 16.71 -22.78
C GLU A 227 1.18 17.53 -22.15
N GLY A 228 1.48 18.43 -21.21
CA GLY A 228 0.53 19.35 -20.62
C GLY A 228 -0.21 18.80 -19.39
N VAL A 229 0.29 17.73 -18.75
CA VAL A 229 -0.23 17.28 -17.46
C VAL A 229 0.05 18.37 -16.42
N GLY A 230 -1.00 18.83 -15.71
CA GLY A 230 -0.91 19.95 -14.77
C GLY A 230 -0.19 19.59 -13.47
N GLU A 231 -0.46 18.40 -12.93
CA GLU A 231 0.24 17.86 -11.74
C GLU A 231 0.30 16.35 -11.76
N VAL A 232 1.30 15.79 -11.07
CA VAL A 232 1.38 14.35 -10.78
C VAL A 232 1.38 14.15 -9.28
N ARG A 233 0.47 13.30 -8.82
CA ARG A 233 0.34 12.89 -7.41
C ARG A 233 0.90 11.50 -7.20
N ALA A 234 1.30 11.19 -5.97
CA ALA A 234 1.72 9.84 -5.58
C ALA A 234 1.20 9.52 -4.20
N ARG A 235 0.77 8.26 -3.99
CA ARG A 235 0.50 7.71 -2.66
C ARG A 235 1.74 7.03 -2.15
N ILE A 236 2.15 7.39 -0.96
CA ILE A 236 3.34 6.82 -0.32
C ILE A 236 3.03 6.39 1.11
N MET A 237 3.70 5.34 1.54
CA MET A 237 3.69 4.93 2.94
C MET A 237 4.76 5.71 3.69
N SER A 238 4.40 6.47 4.72
CA SER A 238 5.34 7.25 5.54
C SER A 238 6.43 6.39 6.20
N ALA A 239 6.12 5.11 6.46
CA ALA A 239 7.08 4.12 6.96
C ALA A 239 8.06 3.62 5.89
N SER A 240 7.77 3.79 4.60
CA SER A 240 8.62 3.29 3.52
C SER A 240 9.75 4.26 3.20
N GLN A 241 10.91 4.06 3.79
CA GLN A 241 12.08 4.90 3.54
C GLN A 241 12.47 5.01 2.04
N PRO A 242 12.38 3.94 1.23
CA PRO A 242 12.63 4.05 -0.21
C PRO A 242 11.65 4.99 -0.91
N GLN A 243 10.34 4.90 -0.62
CA GLN A 243 9.32 5.78 -1.21
C GLN A 243 9.52 7.23 -0.78
N VAL A 244 9.71 7.46 0.52
CA VAL A 244 9.95 8.81 1.08
C VAL A 244 11.20 9.46 0.45
N ARG A 245 12.31 8.72 0.31
CA ARG A 245 13.53 9.23 -0.33
C ARG A 245 13.31 9.53 -1.81
N LEU A 246 12.57 8.68 -2.51
CA LEU A 246 12.29 8.88 -3.93
C LEU A 246 11.48 10.16 -4.16
N VAL A 247 10.36 10.34 -3.47
CA VAL A 247 9.49 11.51 -3.69
C VAL A 247 10.14 12.81 -3.21
N ARG A 248 10.93 12.80 -2.14
CA ARG A 248 11.72 13.96 -1.70
C ARG A 248 12.68 14.47 -2.77
N ALA A 249 13.22 13.57 -3.61
CA ALA A 249 14.09 13.96 -4.72
C ALA A 249 13.35 14.76 -5.82
N PHE A 250 12.02 14.83 -5.75
CA PHE A 250 11.14 15.60 -6.64
C PHE A 250 10.37 16.70 -5.90
N ASN A 251 10.94 17.22 -4.80
CA ASN A 251 10.34 18.29 -4.00
C ASN A 251 8.86 18.03 -3.68
N ALA A 252 8.56 16.80 -3.26
CA ALA A 252 7.19 16.39 -2.97
C ALA A 252 6.56 17.25 -1.88
N GLU A 253 5.35 17.72 -2.12
CA GLU A 253 4.53 18.47 -1.18
C GLU A 253 3.40 17.57 -0.69
N LEU A 254 3.21 17.49 0.63
CA LEU A 254 2.09 16.78 1.23
C LEU A 254 0.78 17.48 0.87
N ILE A 255 -0.16 16.77 0.26
CA ILE A 255 -1.52 17.22 0.02
C ILE A 255 -2.38 16.87 1.24
N GLU A 256 -2.42 15.58 1.59
CA GLU A 256 -3.19 15.06 2.71
C GLU A 256 -2.66 13.70 3.17
N GLN A 257 -3.00 13.33 4.39
CA GLN A 257 -2.92 11.94 4.83
C GLN A 257 -4.21 11.25 4.46
N THR A 258 -4.15 10.17 3.70
CA THR A 258 -5.35 9.43 3.23
C THR A 258 -5.77 8.36 4.21
N LEU A 259 -4.79 7.70 4.85
CA LEU A 259 -5.01 6.70 5.90
C LEU A 259 -3.93 6.83 6.99
N MET A 260 -4.30 6.51 8.21
CA MET A 260 -3.38 6.28 9.32
C MET A 260 -3.35 4.79 9.66
N PHE A 261 -2.20 4.29 10.08
CA PHE A 261 -2.02 2.88 10.46
C PHE A 261 -1.53 2.77 11.92
N PRO A 262 -2.45 3.00 12.89
CA PRO A 262 -2.13 2.78 14.28
C PRO A 262 -1.71 1.33 14.53
N SER A 263 -0.68 1.16 15.36
CA SER A 263 -0.10 -0.16 15.60
C SER A 263 0.33 -0.37 17.05
N LEU A 264 0.26 -1.63 17.49
CA LEU A 264 0.72 -2.12 18.77
C LEU A 264 1.79 -3.19 18.52
N ASN A 265 2.93 -3.10 19.23
CA ASN A 265 3.92 -4.18 19.21
C ASN A 265 3.43 -5.35 20.05
N LEU A 266 3.60 -6.57 19.53
CA LEU A 266 3.19 -7.81 20.17
C LEU A 266 4.38 -8.56 20.80
#